data_7860e7de85dea4e049bba066f7a3fc29
#
_entry.id   7860e7de85dea4e049bba066f7a3fc29
#
_cell.length_a   1.000
_cell.length_b   1.000
_cell.length_c   1.000
_cell.angle_alpha   90.00
_cell.angle_beta   90.00
_cell.angle_gamma   90.00
#
_symmetry.space_group_name_H-M   'P 1'
#
loop_
_entity.id
_entity.type
_entity.pdbx_description
1 polymer ?
#
loop_
_entity_poly.entity_id
_entity_poly.type
_entity_poly.pdbx_seq_one_letter_code
_entity_poly.pdbx_strand_id
1 'polypeptide(L)'
;MRDGKIAYVDFGNVAQLSQKNKQTLVDAVVHAVNEDYDAMAYDFVNLGFLAPGTDVSPIVPALESIWQDARTASLANFNFRTVTGAFNSLVYQYPIRIPERFSLVIRSLLTQEGICMTLSPDFRFLEVAYPYVAKRLLTDRDASLRTRLTQVLFSKDGTFQWARLENLI
;
A
#
# COMPACT_ATOMS: atom_id res chain seq x y z
N MET A 1 0.83 31.55 13.23
CA MET A 1 -0.45 31.89 13.86
C MET A 1 -1.39 32.37 12.78
N ARG A 2 -2.56 31.78 12.67
CA ARG A 2 -3.60 32.24 11.76
C ARG A 2 -4.83 32.51 12.62
N ASP A 3 -5.43 33.67 12.49
CA ASP A 3 -6.63 34.09 13.25
C ASP A 3 -6.48 34.07 14.78
N GLY A 4 -5.29 34.36 15.30
CA GLY A 4 -5.02 34.40 16.76
C GLY A 4 -5.05 33.04 17.46
N LYS A 5 -5.15 31.91 16.70
CA LYS A 5 -5.15 30.56 17.25
C LYS A 5 -3.74 29.98 17.24
N ILE A 6 -3.43 29.18 18.26
CA ILE A 6 -2.19 28.41 18.35
C ILE A 6 -2.49 27.00 17.87
N ALA A 7 -1.64 26.47 16.97
CA ALA A 7 -1.66 25.07 16.56
C ALA A 7 -0.37 24.39 17.04
N TYR A 8 -0.52 23.23 17.62
CA TYR A 8 0.60 22.36 17.97
C TYR A 8 0.83 21.35 16.84
N VAL A 9 2.07 21.21 16.43
CA VAL A 9 2.49 20.22 15.42
C VAL A 9 3.61 19.37 15.99
N ASP A 10 3.55 18.08 15.75
CA ASP A 10 4.55 17.10 16.16
C ASP A 10 5.03 16.32 14.93
N PHE A 11 6.34 16.28 14.76
CA PHE A 11 7.00 15.56 13.66
C PHE A 11 7.73 14.30 14.15
N GLY A 12 7.36 13.77 15.31
CA GLY A 12 7.97 12.57 15.90
C GLY A 12 7.74 11.28 15.08
N ASN A 13 6.67 11.24 14.29
CA ASN A 13 6.30 10.08 13.45
C ASN A 13 6.33 10.41 11.95
N VAL A 14 7.41 11.01 11.47
CA VAL A 14 7.59 11.31 10.06
C VAL A 14 8.84 10.65 9.50
N ALA A 15 8.79 10.24 8.24
CA ALA A 15 9.92 9.69 7.52
C ALA A 15 9.98 10.25 6.10
N GLN A 16 11.19 10.45 5.61
CA GLN A 16 11.43 10.83 4.22
C GLN A 16 11.70 9.58 3.38
N LEU A 17 10.87 9.35 2.38
CA LEU A 17 11.06 8.29 1.40
C LEU A 17 11.72 8.85 0.14
N SER A 18 12.70 8.13 -0.42
CA SER A 18 13.26 8.44 -1.73
C SER A 18 12.20 8.30 -2.82
N GLN A 19 12.39 8.97 -3.95
CA GLN A 19 11.47 8.85 -5.09
C GLN A 19 11.36 7.40 -5.56
N LYS A 20 12.48 6.66 -5.60
CA LYS A 20 12.50 5.23 -5.91
C LYS A 20 11.58 4.44 -4.96
N ASN A 21 11.71 4.62 -3.64
CA ASN A 21 10.88 3.89 -2.67
C ASN A 21 9.39 4.22 -2.81
N LYS A 22 9.05 5.48 -3.08
CA LYS A 22 7.66 5.89 -3.34
C LYS A 22 7.10 5.18 -4.58
N GLN A 23 7.89 5.10 -5.64
CA GLN A 23 7.51 4.41 -6.87
C GLN A 23 7.31 2.91 -6.62
N THR A 24 8.29 2.24 -5.97
CA THR A 24 8.19 0.82 -5.67
C THR A 24 6.99 0.49 -4.76
N LEU A 25 6.62 1.38 -3.81
CA LEU A 25 5.39 1.20 -3.03
C LEU A 25 4.14 1.27 -3.90
N VAL A 26 4.10 2.18 -4.87
CA VAL A 26 2.99 2.24 -5.85
C VAL A 26 2.96 0.97 -6.70
N ASP A 27 4.13 0.47 -7.14
CA ASP A 27 4.22 -0.79 -7.87
C ASP A 27 3.68 -1.97 -7.07
N ALA A 28 4.08 -2.09 -5.82
CA ALA A 28 3.60 -3.14 -4.93
C ALA A 28 2.07 -3.11 -4.77
N VAL A 29 1.47 -1.92 -4.67
CA VAL A 29 0.00 -1.78 -4.64
C VAL A 29 -0.62 -2.20 -5.96
N VAL A 30 -0.03 -1.80 -7.09
CA VAL A 30 -0.49 -2.18 -8.44
C VAL A 30 -0.42 -3.69 -8.63
N HIS A 31 0.70 -4.33 -8.25
CA HIS A 31 0.85 -5.78 -8.34
C HIS A 31 -0.15 -6.51 -7.44
N ALA A 32 -0.39 -5.99 -6.24
CA ALA A 32 -1.41 -6.53 -5.32
C ALA A 32 -2.82 -6.48 -5.92
N VAL A 33 -3.23 -5.34 -6.51
CA VAL A 33 -4.54 -5.18 -7.17
C VAL A 33 -4.65 -6.10 -8.40
N ASN A 34 -3.54 -6.34 -9.09
CA ASN A 34 -3.48 -7.22 -10.25
C ASN A 34 -3.33 -8.71 -9.88
N GLU A 35 -3.24 -9.03 -8.59
CA GLU A 35 -3.01 -10.41 -8.11
C GLU A 35 -1.67 -11.00 -8.62
N ASP A 36 -0.72 -10.12 -8.96
CA ASP A 36 0.64 -10.51 -9.36
C ASP A 36 1.53 -10.55 -8.11
N TYR A 37 1.33 -11.59 -7.29
CA TYR A 37 2.03 -11.73 -6.01
C TYR A 37 3.51 -12.07 -6.17
N ASP A 38 3.90 -12.65 -7.30
CA ASP A 38 5.31 -12.85 -7.65
C ASP A 38 6.03 -11.50 -7.81
N ALA A 39 5.48 -10.61 -8.64
CA ALA A 39 6.03 -9.27 -8.82
C ALA A 39 6.01 -8.47 -7.51
N MET A 40 4.95 -8.60 -6.72
CA MET A 40 4.85 -7.96 -5.39
C MET A 40 5.95 -8.46 -4.43
N ALA A 41 6.29 -9.74 -4.45
CA ALA A 41 7.37 -10.29 -3.63
C ALA A 41 8.74 -9.73 -4.04
N TYR A 42 8.97 -9.50 -5.32
CA TYR A 42 10.17 -8.81 -5.82
C TYR A 42 10.20 -7.33 -5.39
N ASP A 43 9.05 -6.66 -5.29
CA ASP A 43 9.01 -5.30 -4.76
C ASP A 43 9.46 -5.23 -3.30
N PHE A 44 9.24 -6.27 -2.50
CA PHE A 44 9.75 -6.35 -1.13
C PHE A 44 11.28 -6.41 -1.10
N VAL A 45 11.92 -7.07 -2.08
CA VAL A 45 13.38 -7.02 -2.25
C VAL A 45 13.81 -5.60 -2.62
N ASN A 46 13.12 -4.95 -3.56
CA ASN A 46 13.43 -3.60 -4.01
C ASN A 46 13.26 -2.53 -2.92
N LEU A 47 12.30 -2.72 -2.00
CA LEU A 47 12.07 -1.87 -0.83
C LEU A 47 13.10 -2.13 0.29
N GLY A 48 13.85 -3.24 0.19
CA GLY A 48 14.82 -3.65 1.19
C GLY A 48 14.20 -4.40 2.37
N PHE A 49 13.01 -4.97 2.20
CA PHE A 49 12.39 -5.84 3.21
C PHE A 49 12.99 -7.25 3.19
N LEU A 50 13.51 -7.67 2.06
CA LEU A 50 14.23 -8.91 1.85
C LEU A 50 15.63 -8.62 1.34
N ALA A 51 16.56 -9.51 1.66
CA ALA A 51 17.92 -9.40 1.15
C ALA A 51 17.96 -9.66 -0.37
N PRO A 52 18.84 -8.97 -1.12
CA PRO A 52 19.05 -9.28 -2.53
C PRO A 52 19.43 -10.74 -2.73
N GLY A 53 18.78 -11.40 -3.70
CA GLY A 53 18.99 -12.82 -3.99
C GLY A 53 18.23 -13.80 -3.09
N THR A 54 17.37 -13.31 -2.19
CA THR A 54 16.44 -14.18 -1.43
C THR A 54 15.48 -14.87 -2.39
N ASP A 55 15.27 -16.18 -2.21
CA ASP A 55 14.19 -16.89 -2.88
C ASP A 55 12.84 -16.39 -2.34
N VAL A 56 12.06 -15.76 -3.20
CA VAL A 56 10.75 -15.18 -2.86
C VAL A 56 9.62 -16.18 -3.01
N SER A 57 9.84 -17.32 -3.68
CA SER A 57 8.80 -18.31 -3.99
C SER A 57 8.03 -18.80 -2.76
N PRO A 58 8.64 -19.01 -1.57
CA PRO A 58 7.91 -19.43 -0.37
C PRO A 58 6.99 -18.33 0.20
N ILE A 59 7.25 -17.06 -0.13
CA ILE A 59 6.51 -15.91 0.42
C ILE A 59 5.24 -15.64 -0.39
N VAL A 60 5.23 -15.98 -1.69
CA VAL A 60 4.13 -15.70 -2.62
C VAL A 60 2.78 -16.25 -2.13
N PRO A 61 2.65 -17.54 -1.72
CA PRO A 61 1.36 -18.06 -1.23
C PRO A 61 0.86 -17.36 0.03
N ALA A 62 1.78 -16.90 0.87
CA ALA A 62 1.43 -16.20 2.10
C ALA A 62 0.96 -14.76 1.82
N LEU A 63 1.55 -14.08 0.84
CA LEU A 63 1.06 -12.79 0.34
C LEU A 63 -0.34 -12.93 -0.28
N GLU A 64 -0.53 -13.96 -1.11
CA GLU A 64 -1.83 -14.28 -1.70
C GLU A 64 -2.91 -14.45 -0.64
N SER A 65 -2.65 -15.26 0.39
CA SER A 65 -3.60 -15.49 1.49
C SER A 65 -3.98 -14.18 2.20
N ILE A 66 -3.01 -13.32 2.52
CA ILE A 66 -3.28 -12.04 3.19
C ILE A 66 -4.17 -11.13 2.34
N TRP A 67 -3.91 -11.08 1.03
CA TRP A 67 -4.70 -10.25 0.12
C TRP A 67 -6.10 -10.81 -0.15
N GLN A 68 -6.23 -12.12 -0.27
CA GLN A 68 -7.54 -12.78 -0.43
C GLN A 68 -8.42 -12.55 0.80
N ASP A 69 -7.86 -12.70 2.00
CA ASP A 69 -8.57 -12.41 3.25
C ASP A 69 -9.00 -10.94 3.34
N ALA A 70 -8.12 -10.01 2.96
CA ALA A 70 -8.43 -8.59 2.93
C ALA A 70 -9.54 -8.24 1.93
N ARG A 71 -9.61 -8.92 0.79
CA ARG A 71 -10.68 -8.75 -0.23
C ARG A 71 -12.00 -9.37 0.19
N THR A 72 -11.96 -10.56 0.78
CA THR A 72 -13.17 -11.28 1.24
C THR A 72 -13.85 -10.51 2.38
N ALA A 73 -13.09 -9.79 3.19
CA ALA A 73 -13.61 -8.93 4.26
C ALA A 73 -14.38 -7.70 3.75
N SER A 74 -14.56 -7.52 2.44
CA SER A 74 -15.03 -6.30 1.77
C SER A 74 -14.07 -5.11 1.98
N LEU A 75 -13.84 -4.32 0.94
CA LEU A 75 -13.06 -3.06 1.03
C LEU A 75 -13.62 -2.12 2.10
N ALA A 76 -14.95 -2.20 2.36
CA ALA A 76 -15.63 -1.46 3.42
C ALA A 76 -15.14 -1.85 4.84
N ASN A 77 -14.63 -3.07 5.04
CA ASN A 77 -14.11 -3.54 6.32
C ASN A 77 -12.58 -3.58 6.37
N PHE A 78 -11.91 -3.06 5.34
CA PHE A 78 -10.46 -2.99 5.32
C PHE A 78 -9.97 -2.12 6.47
N ASN A 79 -9.22 -2.74 7.37
CA ASN A 79 -8.59 -2.09 8.50
C ASN A 79 -7.08 -2.28 8.36
N PHE A 80 -6.35 -1.18 8.32
CA PHE A 80 -4.89 -1.19 8.17
C PHE A 80 -4.21 -1.99 9.28
N ARG A 81 -4.77 -1.99 10.48
CA ARG A 81 -4.31 -2.79 11.62
C ARG A 81 -4.39 -4.29 11.35
N THR A 82 -5.48 -4.77 10.73
CA THR A 82 -5.65 -6.20 10.40
C THR A 82 -4.60 -6.65 9.40
N VAL A 83 -4.39 -5.87 8.33
CA VAL A 83 -3.35 -6.17 7.33
C VAL A 83 -1.95 -6.13 7.94
N THR A 84 -1.67 -5.16 8.80
CA THR A 84 -0.38 -5.06 9.51
C THR A 84 -0.19 -6.25 10.44
N GLY A 85 -1.25 -6.72 11.10
CA GLY A 85 -1.21 -7.92 11.94
C GLY A 85 -0.86 -9.18 11.15
N ALA A 86 -1.52 -9.39 10.01
CA ALA A 86 -1.22 -10.52 9.12
C ALA A 86 0.21 -10.42 8.55
N PHE A 87 0.65 -9.21 8.18
CA PHE A 87 2.02 -8.97 7.72
C PHE A 87 3.07 -9.24 8.81
N ASN A 88 2.79 -8.91 10.06
CA ASN A 88 3.67 -9.26 11.18
C ASN A 88 3.90 -10.77 11.30
N SER A 89 2.88 -11.59 11.03
CA SER A 89 3.03 -13.05 11.02
C SER A 89 4.03 -13.51 9.95
N LEU A 90 4.05 -12.85 8.78
CA LEU A 90 5.06 -13.11 7.75
C LEU A 90 6.47 -12.74 8.21
N VAL A 91 6.64 -11.63 8.92
CA VAL A 91 7.94 -11.20 9.44
C VAL A 91 8.56 -12.23 10.39
N TYR A 92 7.72 -12.96 11.14
CA TYR A 92 8.20 -14.03 12.02
C TYR A 92 8.52 -15.35 11.29
N GLN A 93 7.84 -15.62 10.16
CA GLN A 93 8.00 -16.88 9.42
C GLN A 93 9.10 -16.80 8.35
N TYR A 94 9.34 -15.63 7.82
CA TYR A 94 10.27 -15.39 6.71
C TYR A 94 11.34 -14.36 7.12
N PRO A 95 12.51 -14.32 6.47
CA PRO A 95 13.60 -13.40 6.80
C PRO A 95 13.32 -11.96 6.34
N ILE A 96 12.11 -11.46 6.65
CA ILE A 96 11.67 -10.11 6.31
C ILE A 96 12.17 -9.14 7.38
N ARG A 97 12.78 -8.04 6.94
CA ARG A 97 13.21 -6.94 7.81
C ARG A 97 12.59 -5.64 7.32
N ILE A 98 11.76 -5.02 8.14
CA ILE A 98 11.16 -3.73 7.81
C ILE A 98 12.17 -2.62 8.12
N PRO A 99 12.69 -1.87 7.13
CA PRO A 99 13.58 -0.74 7.40
C PRO A 99 12.87 0.33 8.24
N GLU A 100 13.62 1.01 9.11
CA GLU A 100 13.09 1.99 10.08
C GLU A 100 12.17 3.04 9.45
N ARG A 101 12.54 3.55 8.27
CA ARG A 101 11.72 4.54 7.54
C ARG A 101 10.30 4.06 7.22
N PHE A 102 10.12 2.76 6.94
CA PHE A 102 8.80 2.18 6.69
C PHE A 102 8.07 1.88 7.99
N SER A 103 8.78 1.45 9.05
CA SER A 103 8.19 1.29 10.38
C SER A 103 7.59 2.59 10.90
N LEU A 104 8.26 3.73 10.69
CA LEU A 104 7.74 5.04 11.05
C LEU A 104 6.48 5.41 10.25
N VAL A 105 6.46 5.15 8.94
CA VAL A 105 5.27 5.38 8.10
C VAL A 105 4.11 4.50 8.55
N ILE A 106 4.33 3.20 8.78
CA ILE A 106 3.31 2.26 9.24
C ILE A 106 2.75 2.73 10.59
N ARG A 107 3.62 3.09 11.54
CA ARG A 107 3.20 3.62 12.85
C ARG A 107 2.35 4.88 12.71
N SER A 108 2.75 5.81 11.85
CA SER A 108 1.99 7.02 11.57
C SER A 108 0.59 6.71 11.06
N LEU A 109 0.47 5.80 10.09
CA LEU A 109 -0.82 5.39 9.51
C LEU A 109 -1.71 4.70 10.56
N LEU A 110 -1.15 3.78 11.35
CA LEU A 110 -1.89 3.11 12.43
C LEU A 110 -2.39 4.10 13.49
N THR A 111 -1.58 5.09 13.84
CA THR A 111 -1.96 6.12 14.80
C THR A 111 -3.10 6.97 14.26
N GLN A 112 -3.01 7.42 13.00
CA GLN A 112 -4.05 8.23 12.36
C GLN A 112 -5.36 7.44 12.20
N GLU A 113 -5.28 6.19 11.76
CA GLU A 113 -6.46 5.32 11.69
C GLU A 113 -7.12 5.16 13.06
N GLY A 114 -6.34 4.92 14.12
CA GLY A 114 -6.86 4.78 15.49
C GLY A 114 -7.56 6.05 15.98
N ILE A 115 -7.00 7.24 15.70
CA ILE A 115 -7.61 8.52 16.04
C ILE A 115 -8.93 8.71 15.26
N CYS A 116 -8.90 8.47 13.94
CA CYS A 116 -10.07 8.61 13.09
C CYS A 116 -11.20 7.69 13.51
N MET A 117 -10.90 6.42 13.84
CA MET A 117 -11.89 5.45 14.32
C MET A 117 -12.44 5.81 15.71
N THR A 118 -11.67 6.50 16.56
CA THR A 118 -12.14 6.99 17.85
C THR A 118 -13.14 8.14 17.67
N LEU A 119 -12.90 9.00 16.69
CA LEU A 119 -13.78 10.14 16.38
C LEU A 119 -15.00 9.75 15.54
N SER A 120 -14.86 8.76 14.69
CA SER A 120 -15.91 8.21 13.83
C SER A 120 -15.72 6.70 13.71
N PRO A 121 -16.51 5.89 14.44
CA PRO A 121 -16.38 4.44 14.42
C PRO A 121 -16.56 3.81 13.03
N ASP A 122 -17.31 4.48 12.16
CA ASP A 122 -17.54 4.03 10.78
C ASP A 122 -16.45 4.48 9.81
N PHE A 123 -15.38 5.14 10.31
CA PHE A 123 -14.27 5.58 9.47
C PHE A 123 -13.59 4.41 8.78
N ARG A 124 -13.38 4.54 7.48
CA ARG A 124 -12.66 3.57 6.65
C ARG A 124 -11.52 4.27 5.92
N PHE A 125 -10.30 3.90 6.25
CA PHE A 125 -9.10 4.55 5.71
C PHE A 125 -9.04 4.50 4.18
N LEU A 126 -9.37 3.34 3.60
CA LEU A 126 -9.34 3.18 2.13
C LEU A 126 -10.41 3.97 1.41
N GLU A 127 -11.61 4.12 1.97
CA GLU A 127 -12.68 4.93 1.36
C GLU A 127 -12.26 6.39 1.16
N VAL A 128 -11.42 6.89 2.07
CA VAL A 128 -10.91 8.28 2.00
C VAL A 128 -9.65 8.36 1.14
N ALA A 129 -8.74 7.40 1.27
CA ALA A 129 -7.45 7.41 0.58
C ALA A 129 -7.57 7.02 -0.90
N TYR A 130 -8.44 6.06 -1.21
CA TYR A 130 -8.55 5.47 -2.54
C TYR A 130 -8.93 6.49 -3.64
N PRO A 131 -9.95 7.36 -3.48
CA PRO A 131 -10.26 8.37 -4.49
C PRO A 131 -9.10 9.32 -4.78
N TYR A 132 -8.31 9.64 -3.77
CA TYR A 132 -7.12 10.48 -3.93
C TYR A 132 -6.03 9.77 -4.74
N VAL A 133 -5.76 8.49 -4.43
CA VAL A 133 -4.78 7.68 -5.14
C VAL A 133 -5.22 7.46 -6.58
N ALA A 134 -6.47 7.10 -6.82
CA ALA A 134 -7.04 6.91 -8.15
C ALA A 134 -6.96 8.20 -8.98
N LYS A 135 -7.38 9.34 -8.42
CA LYS A 135 -7.27 10.64 -9.08
C LYS A 135 -5.83 10.96 -9.44
N ARG A 136 -4.88 10.71 -8.55
CA ARG A 136 -3.46 10.96 -8.80
C ARG A 136 -2.90 10.07 -9.91
N LEU A 137 -3.22 8.77 -9.88
CA LEU A 137 -2.82 7.83 -10.93
C LEU A 137 -3.36 8.25 -12.31
N LEU A 138 -4.61 8.74 -12.37
CA LEU A 138 -5.25 9.14 -13.62
C LEU A 138 -4.80 10.51 -14.14
N THR A 139 -4.42 11.44 -13.25
CA THR A 139 -4.15 12.84 -13.63
C THR A 139 -2.68 13.22 -13.64
N ASP A 140 -1.81 12.40 -13.03
CA ASP A 140 -0.38 12.71 -12.98
C ASP A 140 0.25 12.59 -14.38
N ARG A 141 1.04 13.62 -14.75
CA ARG A 141 1.72 13.71 -16.03
C ARG A 141 3.04 12.94 -16.07
N ASP A 142 3.43 12.31 -14.99
CA ASP A 142 4.65 11.51 -14.92
C ASP A 142 4.53 10.31 -15.86
N ALA A 143 5.48 10.20 -16.81
CA ALA A 143 5.50 9.11 -17.80
C ALA A 143 5.58 7.72 -17.11
N SER A 144 6.23 7.63 -15.95
CA SER A 144 6.31 6.38 -15.18
C SER A 144 4.95 5.96 -14.64
N LEU A 145 4.15 6.88 -14.13
CA LEU A 145 2.79 6.62 -13.65
C LEU A 145 1.83 6.25 -14.79
N ARG A 146 1.98 6.85 -15.95
CA ARG A 146 1.20 6.47 -17.16
C ARG A 146 1.50 5.03 -17.59
N THR A 147 2.77 4.64 -17.61
CA THR A 147 3.16 3.26 -17.94
C THR A 147 2.54 2.27 -16.94
N ARG A 148 2.54 2.60 -15.65
CA ARG A 148 1.93 1.78 -14.59
C ARG A 148 0.41 1.70 -14.73
N LEU A 149 -0.25 2.82 -15.01
CA LEU A 149 -1.69 2.83 -15.29
C LEU A 149 -2.03 1.91 -16.47
N THR A 150 -1.20 1.94 -17.53
CA THR A 150 -1.36 1.02 -18.66
C THR A 150 -1.20 -0.44 -18.22
N GLN A 151 -0.25 -0.75 -17.35
CA GLN A 151 -0.07 -2.10 -16.80
C GLN A 151 -1.24 -2.55 -15.91
N VAL A 152 -1.88 -1.63 -15.18
CA VAL A 152 -3.09 -1.91 -14.39
C VAL A 152 -4.29 -2.19 -15.29
N LEU A 153 -4.48 -1.34 -16.32
CA LEU A 153 -5.68 -1.35 -17.15
C LEU A 153 -5.61 -2.34 -18.31
N PHE A 154 -4.42 -2.80 -18.70
CA PHE A 154 -4.24 -3.76 -19.78
C PHE A 154 -3.61 -5.04 -19.24
N SER A 155 -4.11 -6.19 -19.68
CA SER A 155 -3.48 -7.47 -19.40
C SER A 155 -2.19 -7.65 -20.20
N LYS A 156 -1.43 -8.71 -19.91
CA LYS A 156 -0.18 -9.06 -20.65
C LYS A 156 -0.42 -9.24 -22.15
N ASP A 157 -1.64 -9.59 -22.54
CA ASP A 157 -2.07 -9.79 -23.95
C ASP A 157 -2.57 -8.50 -24.61
N GLY A 158 -2.47 -7.36 -23.93
CA GLY A 158 -2.93 -6.06 -24.43
C GLY A 158 -4.44 -5.82 -24.37
N THR A 159 -5.21 -6.72 -23.71
CA THR A 159 -6.66 -6.57 -23.56
C THR A 159 -6.98 -5.58 -22.42
N PHE A 160 -7.87 -4.63 -22.69
CA PHE A 160 -8.29 -3.65 -21.69
C PHE A 160 -9.21 -4.29 -20.64
N GLN A 161 -8.89 -4.08 -19.35
CA GLN A 161 -9.58 -4.68 -18.21
C GLN A 161 -10.60 -3.69 -17.62
N TRP A 162 -11.83 -3.70 -18.14
CA TRP A 162 -12.90 -2.81 -17.67
C TRP A 162 -13.20 -2.95 -16.18
N ALA A 163 -13.24 -4.17 -15.66
CA ALA A 163 -13.48 -4.41 -14.25
C ALA A 163 -12.41 -3.76 -13.34
N ARG A 164 -11.17 -3.65 -13.81
CA ARG A 164 -10.12 -2.95 -13.07
C ARG A 164 -10.26 -1.45 -13.11
N LEU A 165 -10.79 -0.90 -14.21
CA LEU A 165 -11.12 0.52 -14.28
C LEU A 165 -12.31 0.84 -13.36
N GLU A 166 -13.34 0.01 -13.35
CA GLU A 166 -14.49 0.17 -12.45
C GLU A 166 -14.08 0.11 -10.98
N ASN A 167 -13.13 -0.74 -10.63
CA ASN A 167 -12.55 -0.81 -9.29
C ASN A 167 -11.64 0.39 -8.94
N LEU A 168 -11.21 1.17 -9.93
CA LEU A 168 -10.36 2.36 -9.79
C LEU A 168 -11.17 3.67 -9.65
N ILE A 169 -12.44 3.68 -10.01
CA ILE A 169 -13.34 4.83 -10.00
C ILE A 169 -14.28 4.74 -8.80
#